data_76c438d1fb014c3df29c6b03a06c62cc
#
_entry.id   76c438d1fb014c3df29c6b03a06c62cc
#
_cell.length_a   1.000
_cell.length_b   1.000
_cell.length_c   1.000
_cell.angle_alpha   90.00
_cell.angle_beta   90.00
_cell.angle_gamma   90.00
#
_symmetry.space_group_name_H-M   'P 1'
#
loop_
_entity.id
_entity.type
_entity.pdbx_description
1 polymer ?
#
loop_
_entity_poly.entity_id
_entity_poly.type
_entity_poly.pdbx_seq_one_letter_code
_entity_poly.pdbx_strand_id
1 'polypeptide(L)'
;MTSLKALVTEILESREFQVQERDGFLLARKGEVEVALCLLGAGDDKLLTFLDRFRDFSGKKVIVSLGAIPEIPPERLDSRVVFWDREAVEHEIGRTHLERLVGDKDHGLVDELVADDYPRMVSEADLQRLQGAEVGERIIRPTMDIQDVKEIGMRTVGGFRHRLELVPYYLFDYSCDLYLDGEKIGTEKGRLSINGLTKKAERWGENLDVVYALEQGHRRLEPGIDVEAARNAARQEVLRLHTSEREVVRDQSHVTVKEKKKVAPREQDVALQPQGIYYLPVWCGEGVHGVMIINAGTGKIVSEDYYRV
;
A
#
# COMPACT_ATOMS: atom_id res chain seq x y z
N MET A 1 35.29 -7.66 21.03
CA MET A 1 34.34 -8.12 19.99
C MET A 1 32.93 -7.86 20.52
N THR A 2 32.15 -7.08 19.80
CA THR A 2 30.75 -6.82 20.17
C THR A 2 29.94 -8.11 19.92
N SER A 3 29.15 -8.56 20.88
CA SER A 3 28.32 -9.77 20.72
C SER A 3 27.05 -9.45 19.89
N LEU A 4 26.48 -10.45 19.21
CA LEU A 4 25.19 -10.31 18.52
C LEU A 4 24.12 -9.70 19.45
N LYS A 5 24.11 -10.13 20.70
CA LYS A 5 23.21 -9.60 21.73
C LYS A 5 23.40 -8.09 21.92
N ALA A 6 24.64 -7.62 22.06
CA ALA A 6 24.89 -6.19 22.21
C ALA A 6 24.46 -5.36 21.00
N LEU A 7 24.66 -5.89 19.78
CA LEU A 7 24.23 -5.25 18.55
C LEU A 7 22.71 -5.15 18.47
N VAL A 8 21.98 -6.25 18.71
CA VAL A 8 20.52 -6.25 18.68
C VAL A 8 19.94 -5.35 19.76
N THR A 9 20.54 -5.35 20.96
CA THR A 9 20.13 -4.44 22.05
C THR A 9 20.31 -2.98 21.62
N GLU A 10 21.47 -2.63 21.06
CA GLU A 10 21.75 -1.26 20.57
C GLU A 10 20.74 -0.81 19.48
N ILE A 11 20.40 -1.70 18.52
CA ILE A 11 19.39 -1.43 17.51
C ILE A 11 18.03 -1.11 18.14
N LEU A 12 17.58 -1.94 19.09
CA LEU A 12 16.29 -1.76 19.75
C LEU A 12 16.26 -0.50 20.62
N GLU A 13 17.31 -0.24 21.38
CA GLU A 13 17.43 0.95 22.22
C GLU A 13 17.48 2.24 21.38
N SER A 14 18.10 2.21 20.20
CA SER A 14 18.09 3.36 19.28
C SER A 14 16.67 3.73 18.79
N ARG A 15 15.74 2.80 18.87
CA ARG A 15 14.32 2.95 18.55
C ARG A 15 13.44 3.11 19.80
N GLU A 16 14.05 3.46 20.94
CA GLU A 16 13.36 3.73 22.22
C GLU A 16 12.72 2.51 22.87
N PHE A 17 13.13 1.28 22.50
CA PHE A 17 12.72 0.09 23.21
C PHE A 17 13.52 -0.05 24.52
N GLN A 18 12.83 -0.42 25.58
CA GLN A 18 13.46 -0.89 26.82
C GLN A 18 13.74 -2.38 26.70
N VAL A 19 15.01 -2.77 26.72
CA VAL A 19 15.42 -4.16 26.54
C VAL A 19 15.83 -4.78 27.87
N GLN A 20 15.31 -5.96 28.16
CA GLN A 20 15.64 -6.76 29.35
C GLN A 20 15.95 -8.20 28.94
N GLU A 21 16.92 -8.81 29.63
CA GLU A 21 17.18 -10.24 29.47
C GLU A 21 16.41 -11.02 30.52
N ARG A 22 15.73 -12.07 30.07
CA ARG A 22 15.04 -13.00 30.95
C ARG A 22 15.23 -14.43 30.46
N ASP A 23 15.84 -15.27 31.29
CA ASP A 23 16.05 -16.70 31.05
C ASP A 23 16.76 -17.00 29.71
N GLY A 24 17.72 -16.15 29.33
CA GLY A 24 18.50 -16.32 28.09
C GLY A 24 17.84 -15.78 26.82
N PHE A 25 16.67 -15.14 26.92
CA PHE A 25 15.98 -14.45 25.85
C PHE A 25 15.92 -12.94 26.11
N LEU A 26 15.77 -12.14 25.05
CA LEU A 26 15.56 -10.71 25.20
C LEU A 26 14.05 -10.42 25.15
N LEU A 27 13.61 -9.52 26.02
CA LEU A 27 12.29 -8.93 26.00
C LEU A 27 12.47 -7.44 25.76
N ALA A 28 11.83 -6.90 24.74
CA ALA A 28 11.87 -5.50 24.41
C ALA A 28 10.45 -4.92 24.48
N ARG A 29 10.35 -3.69 25.05
CA ARG A 29 9.05 -3.02 25.21
C ARG A 29 9.16 -1.56 24.83
N LYS A 30 8.16 -1.10 24.04
CA LYS A 30 7.96 0.31 23.69
C LYS A 30 6.47 0.64 23.77
N GLY A 31 6.05 1.40 24.78
CA GLY A 31 4.62 1.65 25.04
C GLY A 31 3.87 0.35 25.33
N GLU A 32 2.88 0.05 24.49
CA GLU A 32 2.10 -1.20 24.57
C GLU A 32 2.67 -2.34 23.72
N VAL A 33 3.68 -2.05 22.92
CA VAL A 33 4.30 -3.06 22.05
C VAL A 33 5.33 -3.87 22.87
N GLU A 34 5.15 -5.19 22.88
CA GLU A 34 6.07 -6.14 23.49
C GLU A 34 6.63 -7.10 22.43
N VAL A 35 7.94 -7.33 22.49
CA VAL A 35 8.66 -8.19 21.57
C VAL A 35 9.54 -9.15 22.36
N ALA A 36 9.44 -10.44 22.07
CA ALA A 36 10.36 -11.45 22.59
C ALA A 36 11.37 -11.83 21.50
N LEU A 37 12.67 -11.89 21.84
CA LEU A 37 13.72 -12.19 20.88
C LEU A 37 14.52 -13.41 21.29
N CYS A 38 14.74 -14.30 20.33
CA CYS A 38 15.64 -15.44 20.42
C CYS A 38 16.85 -15.19 19.51
N LEU A 39 18.03 -15.09 20.11
CA LEU A 39 19.29 -14.95 19.37
C LEU A 39 19.90 -16.34 19.20
N LEU A 40 19.98 -16.83 17.96
CA LEU A 40 20.53 -18.15 17.66
C LEU A 40 22.04 -18.05 17.41
N GLY A 41 22.80 -18.85 18.16
CA GLY A 41 24.20 -19.13 17.88
C GLY A 41 24.35 -20.39 17.01
N ALA A 42 25.56 -20.67 16.55
CA ALA A 42 25.83 -21.90 15.82
C ALA A 42 25.59 -23.14 16.73
N GLY A 43 24.61 -23.97 16.37
CA GLY A 43 24.26 -25.21 17.10
C GLY A 43 23.36 -25.03 18.31
N ASP A 44 22.63 -23.95 18.41
CA ASP A 44 21.74 -23.64 19.54
C ASP A 44 20.38 -24.31 19.42
N ASP A 45 20.04 -25.21 20.38
CA ASP A 45 18.71 -25.86 20.50
C ASP A 45 17.65 -24.97 21.16
N LYS A 46 17.97 -23.70 21.41
CA LYS A 46 17.11 -22.76 22.15
C LYS A 46 15.83 -22.38 21.41
N LEU A 47 15.80 -22.55 20.08
CA LEU A 47 14.69 -22.13 19.26
C LEU A 47 13.36 -22.78 19.65
N LEU A 48 13.35 -24.10 19.80
CA LEU A 48 12.14 -24.83 20.17
C LEU A 48 11.70 -24.45 21.60
N THR A 49 12.65 -24.29 22.51
CA THR A 49 12.36 -23.83 23.88
C THR A 49 11.77 -22.42 23.88
N PHE A 50 12.26 -21.54 23.02
CA PHE A 50 11.72 -20.19 22.86
C PHE A 50 10.27 -20.23 22.35
N LEU A 51 9.99 -20.97 21.28
CA LEU A 51 8.67 -21.07 20.69
C LEU A 51 7.64 -21.69 21.65
N ASP A 52 8.03 -22.72 22.40
CA ASP A 52 7.16 -23.32 23.41
C ASP A 52 6.88 -22.38 24.58
N ARG A 53 7.92 -21.66 25.06
CA ARG A 53 7.79 -20.73 26.18
C ARG A 53 6.92 -19.52 25.85
N PHE A 54 7.06 -18.99 24.65
CA PHE A 54 6.34 -17.80 24.18
C PHE A 54 5.11 -18.15 23.32
N ARG A 55 4.57 -19.36 23.46
CA ARG A 55 3.42 -19.82 22.69
C ARG A 55 2.21 -18.90 22.84
N ASP A 56 1.89 -18.50 24.06
CA ASP A 56 0.74 -17.65 24.38
C ASP A 56 1.12 -16.15 24.51
N PHE A 57 2.32 -15.80 24.06
CA PHE A 57 2.78 -14.41 24.10
C PHE A 57 2.00 -13.58 23.08
N SER A 58 1.42 -12.46 23.53
CA SER A 58 0.58 -11.59 22.70
C SER A 58 1.36 -10.72 21.73
N GLY A 59 2.64 -10.44 22.02
CA GLY A 59 3.53 -9.64 21.20
C GLY A 59 4.21 -10.41 20.08
N LYS A 60 5.07 -9.74 19.32
CA LYS A 60 5.87 -10.35 18.25
C LYS A 60 7.01 -11.18 18.80
N LYS A 61 7.33 -12.27 18.12
CA LYS A 61 8.41 -13.20 18.43
C LYS A 61 9.48 -13.11 17.36
N VAL A 62 10.63 -12.56 17.66
CA VAL A 62 11.71 -12.35 16.69
C VAL A 62 12.79 -13.41 16.87
N ILE A 63 13.08 -14.11 15.81
CA ILE A 63 14.17 -15.08 15.75
C ILE A 63 15.30 -14.45 14.95
N VAL A 64 16.42 -14.21 15.59
CA VAL A 64 17.62 -13.60 14.98
C VAL A 64 18.65 -14.68 14.75
N SER A 65 19.07 -14.90 13.50
CA SER A 65 20.10 -15.87 13.15
C SER A 65 21.08 -15.31 12.12
N LEU A 66 22.36 -15.36 12.41
CA LEU A 66 23.43 -15.04 11.45
C LEU A 66 23.86 -16.26 10.61
N GLY A 67 23.28 -17.42 10.85
CA GLY A 67 23.51 -18.68 10.13
C GLY A 67 22.20 -19.28 9.61
N ALA A 68 22.28 -20.56 9.22
CA ALA A 68 21.08 -21.29 8.81
C ALA A 68 20.07 -21.39 9.96
N ILE A 69 18.82 -21.13 9.66
CA ILE A 69 17.71 -21.31 10.62
C ILE A 69 17.37 -22.80 10.65
N PRO A 70 17.30 -23.43 11.84
CA PRO A 70 16.85 -24.82 11.95
C PRO A 70 15.44 -25.00 11.40
N GLU A 71 15.16 -26.21 10.89
CA GLU A 71 13.82 -26.55 10.42
C GLU A 71 12.82 -26.49 11.59
N ILE A 72 11.76 -25.70 11.42
CA ILE A 72 10.73 -25.50 12.45
C ILE A 72 9.45 -26.17 11.99
N PRO A 73 8.85 -27.02 12.85
CA PRO A 73 7.54 -27.60 12.55
C PRO A 73 6.50 -26.51 12.32
N PRO A 74 5.70 -26.58 11.23
CA PRO A 74 4.72 -25.52 10.89
C PRO A 74 3.72 -25.24 12.01
N GLU A 75 3.37 -26.23 12.82
CA GLU A 75 2.43 -26.10 13.95
C GLU A 75 2.97 -25.23 15.11
N ARG A 76 4.26 -24.89 15.10
CA ARG A 76 4.92 -24.00 16.08
C ARG A 76 5.09 -22.58 15.58
N LEU A 77 4.83 -22.35 14.31
CA LEU A 77 4.87 -21.04 13.70
C LEU A 77 3.48 -20.41 13.73
N ASP A 78 3.39 -19.19 14.24
CA ASP A 78 2.21 -18.34 14.12
C ASP A 78 2.56 -17.04 13.39
N SER A 79 1.56 -16.26 13.03
CA SER A 79 1.71 -14.99 12.28
C SER A 79 2.55 -13.94 13.01
N ARG A 80 2.85 -14.14 14.29
CA ARG A 80 3.64 -13.21 15.13
C ARG A 80 5.12 -13.54 15.14
N VAL A 81 5.54 -14.61 14.46
CA VAL A 81 6.96 -15.01 14.36
C VAL A 81 7.61 -14.26 13.20
N VAL A 82 8.67 -13.53 13.50
CA VAL A 82 9.47 -12.75 12.55
C VAL A 82 10.89 -13.26 12.53
N PHE A 83 11.49 -13.37 11.35
CA PHE A 83 12.86 -13.82 11.18
C PHE A 83 13.76 -12.65 10.77
N TRP A 84 14.86 -12.46 11.52
CA TRP A 84 15.96 -11.58 11.13
C TRP A 84 17.17 -12.43 10.80
N ASP A 85 17.46 -12.53 9.53
CA ASP A 85 18.66 -13.19 9.04
C ASP A 85 19.88 -12.26 9.09
N ARG A 86 21.01 -12.76 8.60
CA ARG A 86 22.25 -11.98 8.56
C ARG A 86 22.08 -10.67 7.78
N GLU A 87 21.49 -10.74 6.60
CA GLU A 87 21.35 -9.59 5.70
C GLU A 87 20.45 -8.52 6.32
N ALA A 88 19.34 -8.93 6.91
CA ALA A 88 18.44 -8.07 7.65
C ALA A 88 19.15 -7.34 8.80
N VAL A 89 19.95 -8.06 9.60
CA VAL A 89 20.70 -7.48 10.71
C VAL A 89 21.80 -6.54 10.21
N GLU A 90 22.57 -6.92 9.19
CA GLU A 90 23.63 -6.08 8.61
C GLU A 90 23.04 -4.78 8.03
N HIS A 91 21.89 -4.85 7.34
CA HIS A 91 21.20 -3.69 6.83
C HIS A 91 20.75 -2.74 7.94
N GLU A 92 20.14 -3.27 9.00
CA GLU A 92 19.63 -2.47 10.11
C GLU A 92 20.78 -1.80 10.92
N ILE A 93 21.92 -2.49 11.06
CA ILE A 93 23.12 -1.89 11.67
C ILE A 93 23.61 -0.71 10.82
N GLY A 94 23.76 -0.92 9.51
CA GLY A 94 24.19 0.13 8.58
C GLY A 94 23.28 1.33 8.65
N ARG A 95 21.98 1.11 8.67
CA ARG A 95 20.97 2.14 8.77
C ARG A 95 21.01 2.89 10.10
N THR A 96 21.06 2.19 11.22
CA THR A 96 21.17 2.81 12.55
C THR A 96 22.40 3.73 12.65
N HIS A 97 23.51 3.36 12.02
CA HIS A 97 24.69 4.22 11.95
C HIS A 97 24.50 5.43 11.04
N LEU A 98 23.88 5.26 9.86
CA LEU A 98 23.62 6.36 8.93
C LEU A 98 22.64 7.38 9.53
N GLU A 99 21.61 6.94 10.23
CA GLU A 99 20.66 7.83 10.92
C GLU A 99 21.34 8.70 11.98
N ARG A 100 22.31 8.14 12.72
CA ARG A 100 23.10 8.91 13.68
C ARG A 100 23.97 9.99 13.01
N LEU A 101 24.41 9.75 11.77
CA LEU A 101 25.25 10.68 11.03
C LEU A 101 24.46 11.76 10.29
N VAL A 102 23.32 11.40 9.72
CA VAL A 102 22.53 12.25 8.82
C VAL A 102 21.33 12.88 9.53
N GLY A 103 20.87 12.28 10.64
CA GLY A 103 19.72 12.76 11.40
C GLY A 103 18.35 12.46 10.74
N ASP A 104 18.35 11.72 9.64
CA ASP A 104 17.13 11.33 8.93
C ASP A 104 16.66 9.95 9.41
N LYS A 105 15.41 9.86 9.88
CA LYS A 105 14.85 8.60 10.38
C LYS A 105 14.07 7.92 9.25
N ASP A 106 14.65 6.92 8.65
CA ASP A 106 14.00 6.08 7.64
C ASP A 106 13.37 4.83 8.30
N HIS A 107 12.33 4.26 7.70
CA HIS A 107 11.65 3.06 8.19
C HIS A 107 12.55 1.82 8.13
N GLY A 108 12.55 0.99 9.17
CA GLY A 108 13.36 -0.21 9.28
C GLY A 108 12.68 -1.42 9.90
N LEU A 109 13.47 -2.49 10.04
CA LEU A 109 13.01 -3.75 10.64
C LEU A 109 12.38 -3.58 12.01
N VAL A 110 12.90 -2.66 12.83
CA VAL A 110 12.37 -2.41 14.17
C VAL A 110 11.03 -1.68 14.11
N ASP A 111 10.83 -0.83 13.12
CA ASP A 111 9.55 -0.15 12.89
C ASP A 111 8.46 -1.13 12.44
N GLU A 112 8.85 -2.18 11.70
CA GLU A 112 7.95 -3.30 11.37
C GLU A 112 7.50 -4.11 12.59
N LEU A 113 8.26 -4.12 13.69
CA LEU A 113 7.84 -4.77 14.94
C LEU A 113 6.72 -3.99 15.65
N VAL A 114 6.68 -2.68 15.45
CA VAL A 114 5.65 -1.80 16.00
C VAL A 114 4.38 -1.79 15.15
N ALA A 115 4.54 -2.05 13.84
CA ALA A 115 3.41 -2.11 12.93
C ALA A 115 2.54 -3.34 13.22
N ASP A 116 1.23 -3.13 13.29
CA ASP A 116 0.27 -4.24 13.27
C ASP A 116 0.27 -4.91 11.89
N ASP A 117 -0.05 -6.20 11.84
CA ASP A 117 -0.14 -6.94 10.57
C ASP A 117 -1.27 -6.42 9.66
N TYR A 118 -2.27 -5.78 10.27
CA TYR A 118 -3.34 -5.07 9.57
C TYR A 118 -3.22 -3.57 9.78
N PRO A 119 -3.48 -2.77 8.75
CA PRO A 119 -3.60 -1.32 8.93
C PRO A 119 -4.73 -1.02 9.92
N ARG A 120 -4.45 -0.36 11.02
CA ARG A 120 -5.50 0.20 11.86
C ARG A 120 -6.16 1.34 11.11
N MET A 121 -7.45 1.23 10.92
CA MET A 121 -8.23 2.14 10.10
C MET A 121 -9.16 2.95 10.98
N VAL A 122 -9.15 4.26 10.76
CA VAL A 122 -10.11 5.16 11.40
C VAL A 122 -11.30 5.32 10.47
N SER A 123 -12.45 4.82 10.87
CA SER A 123 -13.69 4.93 10.12
C SER A 123 -14.34 6.31 10.30
N GLU A 124 -15.29 6.65 9.43
CA GLU A 124 -16.08 7.88 9.58
C GLU A 124 -16.84 7.93 10.94
N ALA A 125 -17.30 6.78 11.43
CA ALA A 125 -17.94 6.68 12.73
C ALA A 125 -16.99 7.01 13.89
N ASP A 126 -15.70 6.67 13.78
CA ASP A 126 -14.71 7.01 14.79
C ASP A 126 -14.34 8.50 14.74
N LEU A 127 -14.27 9.10 13.55
CA LEU A 127 -14.05 10.54 13.38
C LEU A 127 -15.21 11.37 13.95
N GLN A 128 -16.46 10.92 13.78
CA GLN A 128 -17.63 11.58 14.36
C GLN A 128 -17.61 11.57 15.89
N ARG A 129 -16.99 10.56 16.51
CA ARG A 129 -16.79 10.51 17.96
C ARG A 129 -15.69 11.47 18.44
N LEU A 130 -14.71 11.75 17.59
CA LEU A 130 -13.63 12.70 17.84
C LEU A 130 -14.11 14.12 17.44
N GLN A 131 -15.08 14.67 18.13
CA GLN A 131 -15.65 16.00 17.86
C GLN A 131 -14.55 17.05 17.77
N GLY A 132 -14.37 17.65 16.59
CA GLY A 132 -13.42 18.73 16.32
C GLY A 132 -12.12 18.31 15.65
N ALA A 133 -11.93 17.03 15.32
CA ALA A 133 -10.80 16.63 14.50
C ALA A 133 -10.97 17.14 13.06
N GLU A 134 -9.90 17.64 12.46
CA GLU A 134 -9.86 17.89 11.01
C GLU A 134 -10.21 16.60 10.28
N VAL A 135 -10.98 16.72 9.19
CA VAL A 135 -11.30 15.56 8.34
C VAL A 135 -9.97 15.00 7.82
N GLY A 136 -9.64 13.78 8.23
CA GLY A 136 -8.42 13.11 7.82
C GLY A 136 -8.37 12.85 6.31
N GLU A 137 -7.30 12.25 5.87
CA GLU A 137 -7.12 11.88 4.47
C GLU A 137 -8.20 10.86 4.04
N ARG A 138 -8.72 10.99 2.83
CA ARG A 138 -9.68 10.04 2.27
C ARG A 138 -8.93 8.88 1.64
N ILE A 139 -8.84 7.77 2.33
CA ILE A 139 -8.08 6.61 1.90
C ILE A 139 -9.05 5.49 1.51
N ILE A 140 -8.88 4.90 0.34
CA ILE A 140 -9.63 3.70 -0.04
C ILE A 140 -9.26 2.59 0.95
N ARG A 141 -10.25 1.92 1.52
CA ARG A 141 -10.02 0.87 2.52
C ARG A 141 -9.12 -0.22 1.96
N PRO A 142 -7.95 -0.49 2.56
CA PRO A 142 -7.15 -1.65 2.22
C PRO A 142 -7.86 -2.93 2.69
N THR A 143 -7.83 -3.97 1.87
CA THR A 143 -8.43 -5.28 2.16
C THR A 143 -7.37 -6.38 2.27
N MET A 144 -6.14 -6.08 1.84
CA MET A 144 -5.01 -7.00 1.93
C MET A 144 -4.13 -6.69 3.14
N ASP A 145 -3.78 -7.71 3.86
CA ASP A 145 -2.76 -7.63 4.91
C ASP A 145 -1.35 -7.83 4.37
N ILE A 146 -0.36 -7.60 5.22
CA ILE A 146 1.05 -7.75 4.87
C ILE A 146 1.45 -9.21 4.61
N GLN A 147 0.74 -10.19 5.21
CA GLN A 147 1.07 -11.62 5.03
C GLN A 147 0.69 -12.08 3.62
N ASP A 148 -0.50 -11.70 3.15
CA ASP A 148 -0.92 -11.96 1.77
C ASP A 148 0.07 -11.37 0.77
N VAL A 149 0.54 -10.15 1.05
CA VAL A 149 1.51 -9.44 0.20
C VAL A 149 2.88 -10.13 0.21
N LYS A 150 3.35 -10.57 1.37
CA LYS A 150 4.61 -11.33 1.49
C LYS A 150 4.53 -12.65 0.72
N GLU A 151 3.42 -13.37 0.80
CA GLU A 151 3.24 -14.62 0.07
C GLU A 151 3.25 -14.39 -1.46
N ILE A 152 2.51 -13.39 -1.93
CA ILE A 152 2.52 -13.02 -3.35
C ILE A 152 3.91 -12.55 -3.78
N GLY A 153 4.55 -11.67 -3.01
CA GLY A 153 5.87 -11.13 -3.30
C GLY A 153 6.95 -12.18 -3.40
N MET A 154 6.94 -13.14 -2.47
CA MET A 154 7.88 -14.25 -2.50
C MET A 154 7.73 -15.10 -3.77
N ARG A 155 6.50 -15.37 -4.20
CA ARG A 155 6.22 -16.16 -5.40
C ARG A 155 6.54 -15.43 -6.70
N THR A 156 6.37 -14.09 -6.71
CA THR A 156 6.48 -13.29 -7.93
C THR A 156 7.90 -12.77 -8.14
N VAL A 157 8.41 -12.00 -7.17
CA VAL A 157 9.70 -11.30 -7.32
C VAL A 157 10.77 -11.78 -6.34
N GLY A 158 10.51 -12.84 -5.55
CA GLY A 158 11.38 -13.25 -4.46
C GLY A 158 11.46 -12.17 -3.38
N GLY A 159 10.29 -11.63 -3.01
CA GLY A 159 10.15 -10.41 -2.22
C GLY A 159 10.71 -10.54 -0.80
N PHE A 160 11.48 -9.55 -0.38
CA PHE A 160 12.04 -9.43 0.96
C PHE A 160 11.68 -8.10 1.64
N ARG A 161 11.31 -7.09 0.88
CA ARG A 161 10.95 -5.76 1.41
C ARG A 161 9.57 -5.37 0.90
N HIS A 162 8.70 -4.98 1.84
CA HIS A 162 7.34 -4.57 1.56
C HIS A 162 7.05 -3.25 2.27
N ARG A 163 6.38 -2.33 1.59
CA ARG A 163 5.93 -1.07 2.18
C ARG A 163 4.59 -0.65 1.60
N LEU A 164 3.78 -0.07 2.46
CA LEU A 164 2.49 0.50 2.09
C LEU A 164 2.70 1.95 1.64
N GLU A 165 2.27 2.27 0.43
CA GLU A 165 2.29 3.62 -0.11
C GLU A 165 0.88 4.10 -0.44
N LEU A 166 0.61 5.37 -0.18
CA LEU A 166 -0.65 6.03 -0.50
C LEU A 166 -0.48 6.85 -1.77
N VAL A 167 -1.05 6.37 -2.87
CA VAL A 167 -0.99 7.03 -4.19
C VAL A 167 -2.13 8.01 -4.31
N PRO A 168 -1.86 9.31 -4.57
CA PRO A 168 -2.90 10.34 -4.69
C PRO A 168 -3.67 10.22 -6.00
N TYR A 169 -4.99 10.33 -5.93
CA TYR A 169 -5.91 10.41 -7.07
C TYR A 169 -6.84 11.60 -6.91
N TYR A 170 -6.96 12.42 -7.93
CA TYR A 170 -7.98 13.46 -8.02
C TYR A 170 -9.29 12.84 -8.52
N LEU A 171 -10.33 12.95 -7.72
CA LEU A 171 -11.65 12.39 -8.05
C LEU A 171 -12.58 13.47 -8.57
N PHE A 172 -13.27 13.17 -9.67
CA PHE A 172 -14.23 14.07 -10.31
C PHE A 172 -15.53 13.32 -10.60
N ASP A 173 -16.66 13.89 -10.21
CA ASP A 173 -17.93 13.54 -10.81
C ASP A 173 -18.09 14.36 -12.09
N TYR A 174 -18.58 13.74 -13.14
CA TYR A 174 -18.77 14.41 -14.42
C TYR A 174 -20.18 14.24 -14.98
N SER A 175 -20.58 15.22 -15.77
CA SER A 175 -21.71 15.09 -16.69
C SER A 175 -21.34 15.70 -18.04
N CYS A 176 -21.81 15.10 -19.13
CA CYS A 176 -21.61 15.60 -20.47
C CYS A 176 -22.82 15.32 -21.34
N ASP A 177 -23.16 16.28 -22.20
CA ASP A 177 -24.21 16.12 -23.21
C ASP A 177 -23.63 15.51 -24.48
N LEU A 178 -24.31 14.49 -25.01
CA LEU A 178 -23.92 13.81 -26.24
C LEU A 178 -24.65 14.39 -27.43
N TYR A 179 -23.93 14.59 -28.53
CA TYR A 179 -24.45 15.15 -29.78
C TYR A 179 -24.25 14.21 -30.95
N LEU A 180 -25.27 14.16 -31.82
CA LEU A 180 -25.24 13.53 -33.12
C LEU A 180 -25.71 14.57 -34.15
N ASP A 181 -24.91 14.85 -35.16
CA ASP A 181 -25.20 15.87 -36.20
C ASP A 181 -25.53 17.28 -35.62
N GLY A 182 -25.00 17.57 -34.45
CA GLY A 182 -25.23 18.87 -33.79
C GLY A 182 -26.46 18.90 -32.89
N GLU A 183 -27.30 17.87 -32.90
CA GLU A 183 -28.44 17.71 -32.01
C GLU A 183 -28.06 16.94 -30.74
N LYS A 184 -28.57 17.39 -29.61
CA LYS A 184 -28.39 16.70 -28.34
C LYS A 184 -29.24 15.43 -28.30
N ILE A 185 -28.59 14.28 -28.09
CA ILE A 185 -29.23 12.97 -28.03
C ILE A 185 -29.30 12.36 -26.64
N GLY A 186 -28.58 12.90 -25.67
CA GLY A 186 -28.57 12.39 -24.31
C GLY A 186 -27.58 13.11 -23.42
N THR A 187 -27.59 12.73 -22.17
CA THR A 187 -26.62 13.20 -21.13
C THR A 187 -26.04 11.99 -20.43
N GLU A 188 -24.73 11.93 -20.36
CA GLU A 188 -24.00 10.90 -19.60
C GLU A 188 -23.43 11.48 -18.31
N LYS A 189 -23.40 10.65 -17.29
CA LYS A 189 -22.84 10.98 -15.96
C LYS A 189 -21.97 9.85 -15.49
N GLY A 190 -21.01 10.17 -14.63
CA GLY A 190 -20.18 9.15 -14.00
C GLY A 190 -19.11 9.76 -13.12
N ARG A 191 -18.23 8.90 -12.68
CA ARG A 191 -17.09 9.24 -11.82
C ARG A 191 -15.79 8.83 -12.49
N LEU A 192 -14.79 9.69 -12.39
CA LEU A 192 -13.47 9.49 -12.98
C LEU A 192 -12.41 9.91 -11.97
N SER A 193 -11.35 9.13 -11.87
CA SER A 193 -10.17 9.46 -11.09
C SER A 193 -8.97 9.70 -11.99
N ILE A 194 -8.12 10.64 -11.60
CA ILE A 194 -6.86 10.95 -12.28
C ILE A 194 -5.73 10.68 -11.30
N ASN A 195 -4.86 9.75 -11.65
CA ASN A 195 -3.67 9.44 -10.88
C ASN A 195 -2.76 10.68 -10.78
N GLY A 196 -2.52 11.15 -9.57
CA GLY A 196 -1.76 12.36 -9.29
C GLY A 196 -0.29 12.29 -9.67
N LEU A 197 0.26 11.09 -9.91
CA LEU A 197 1.66 10.88 -10.29
C LEU A 197 1.81 10.73 -11.82
N THR A 198 0.92 9.95 -12.45
CA THR A 198 1.08 9.52 -13.85
C THR A 198 0.16 10.24 -14.82
N LYS A 199 -0.81 11.02 -14.35
CA LYS A 199 -1.90 11.65 -15.11
C LYS A 199 -2.85 10.66 -15.78
N LYS A 200 -2.71 9.37 -15.55
CA LYS A 200 -3.60 8.36 -16.12
C LYS A 200 -4.98 8.45 -15.49
N ALA A 201 -5.98 8.33 -16.34
CA ALA A 201 -7.37 8.29 -15.90
C ALA A 201 -7.79 6.85 -15.60
N GLU A 202 -8.58 6.66 -14.55
CA GLU A 202 -9.14 5.38 -14.16
C GLU A 202 -10.62 5.58 -13.80
N ARG A 203 -11.44 4.57 -14.09
CA ARG A 203 -12.84 4.55 -13.65
C ARG A 203 -12.92 3.89 -12.29
N TRP A 204 -13.42 4.62 -11.31
CA TRP A 204 -13.72 4.08 -10.01
C TRP A 204 -15.24 3.89 -9.84
N GLY A 205 -15.63 2.89 -9.04
CA GLY A 205 -17.03 2.64 -8.74
C GLY A 205 -17.66 3.80 -7.97
N GLU A 206 -18.98 3.87 -7.99
CA GLU A 206 -19.73 4.93 -7.27
C GLU A 206 -19.61 4.78 -5.76
N ASN A 207 -19.60 3.54 -5.26
CA ASN A 207 -19.49 3.22 -3.83
C ASN A 207 -18.03 2.95 -3.49
N LEU A 208 -17.35 3.95 -2.94
CA LEU A 208 -16.00 3.84 -2.42
C LEU A 208 -16.07 3.57 -0.92
N ASP A 209 -15.47 2.48 -0.47
CA ASP A 209 -15.25 2.25 0.94
C ASP A 209 -14.03 3.06 1.38
N VAL A 210 -14.24 4.09 2.19
CA VAL A 210 -13.24 5.09 2.56
C VAL A 210 -12.99 5.05 4.06
N VAL A 211 -11.72 5.12 4.43
CA VAL A 211 -11.25 5.37 5.79
C VAL A 211 -10.47 6.68 5.83
N TYR A 212 -10.32 7.29 7.00
CA TYR A 212 -9.79 8.64 7.11
C TYR A 212 -8.41 8.71 7.76
N ALA A 213 -7.93 7.61 8.27
CA ALA A 213 -6.56 7.45 8.75
C ALA A 213 -6.15 5.99 8.73
N LEU A 214 -4.85 5.75 8.64
CA LEU A 214 -4.20 4.46 8.87
C LEU A 214 -3.19 4.67 10.00
N GLU A 215 -3.27 3.89 11.05
CA GLU A 215 -2.30 3.94 12.15
C GLU A 215 -1.01 3.18 11.85
N GLN A 216 -1.02 2.38 10.77
CA GLN A 216 0.14 1.65 10.31
C GLN A 216 1.14 2.58 9.62
N GLY A 217 2.43 2.25 9.74
CA GLY A 217 3.49 2.91 8.99
C GLY A 217 3.25 2.84 7.49
N HIS A 218 3.02 3.98 6.88
CA HIS A 218 2.80 4.12 5.44
C HIS A 218 3.52 5.36 4.92
N ARG A 219 3.83 5.36 3.63
CA ARG A 219 4.38 6.52 2.94
C ARG A 219 3.31 7.18 2.11
N ARG A 220 2.97 8.41 2.42
CA ARG A 220 2.13 9.22 1.55
C ARG A 220 2.95 9.80 0.42
N LEU A 221 2.48 9.63 -0.81
CA LEU A 221 3.09 10.24 -1.98
C LEU A 221 2.40 11.56 -2.28
N GLU A 222 3.19 12.60 -2.53
CA GLU A 222 2.65 13.90 -2.92
C GLU A 222 2.26 13.88 -4.40
N PRO A 223 1.15 14.56 -4.78
CA PRO A 223 0.79 14.67 -6.19
C PRO A 223 1.88 15.39 -6.99
N GLY A 224 2.29 14.80 -8.11
CA GLY A 224 3.20 15.43 -9.07
C GLY A 224 2.51 16.40 -10.05
N ILE A 225 1.17 16.54 -9.97
CA ILE A 225 0.38 17.47 -10.78
C ILE A 225 -0.57 18.25 -9.87
N ASP A 226 -0.93 19.44 -10.30
CA ASP A 226 -1.95 20.24 -9.62
C ASP A 226 -3.37 19.86 -10.05
N VAL A 227 -4.36 20.44 -9.35
CA VAL A 227 -5.78 20.17 -9.59
C VAL A 227 -6.25 20.60 -10.98
N GLU A 228 -5.67 21.67 -11.55
CA GLU A 228 -6.04 22.14 -12.88
C GLU A 228 -5.51 21.21 -13.98
N ALA A 229 -4.29 20.73 -13.84
CA ALA A 229 -3.75 19.70 -14.74
C ALA A 229 -4.57 18.39 -14.67
N ALA A 230 -4.98 18.00 -13.46
CA ALA A 230 -5.85 16.84 -13.27
C ALA A 230 -7.24 17.06 -13.89
N ARG A 231 -7.82 18.26 -13.72
CA ARG A 231 -9.11 18.63 -14.32
C ARG A 231 -9.08 18.58 -15.85
N ASN A 232 -8.00 19.10 -16.45
CA ASN A 232 -7.82 19.06 -17.90
C ASN A 232 -7.67 17.63 -18.39
N ALA A 233 -6.91 16.78 -17.69
CA ALA A 233 -6.80 15.36 -18.03
C ALA A 233 -8.16 14.65 -17.93
N ALA A 234 -8.94 14.93 -16.88
CA ALA A 234 -10.29 14.40 -16.72
C ALA A 234 -11.21 14.80 -17.86
N ARG A 235 -11.19 16.08 -18.27
CA ARG A 235 -12.00 16.57 -19.39
C ARG A 235 -11.67 15.83 -20.68
N GLN A 236 -10.39 15.70 -21.00
CA GLN A 236 -9.95 14.98 -22.21
C GLN A 236 -10.37 13.52 -22.17
N GLU A 237 -10.30 12.89 -21.01
CA GLU A 237 -10.71 11.50 -20.86
C GLU A 237 -12.23 11.33 -21.02
N VAL A 238 -13.06 12.23 -20.48
CA VAL A 238 -14.52 12.23 -20.69
C VAL A 238 -14.86 12.35 -22.16
N LEU A 239 -14.19 13.28 -22.89
CA LEU A 239 -14.36 13.41 -24.34
C LEU A 239 -14.00 12.11 -25.06
N ARG A 240 -12.89 11.49 -24.70
CA ARG A 240 -12.44 10.22 -25.31
C ARG A 240 -13.42 9.08 -25.03
N LEU A 241 -13.88 8.94 -23.79
CA LEU A 241 -14.77 7.85 -23.36
C LEU A 241 -16.14 7.87 -24.04
N HIS A 242 -16.66 9.07 -24.27
CA HIS A 242 -18.01 9.26 -24.83
C HIS A 242 -18.01 9.61 -26.32
N THR A 243 -16.85 9.56 -26.96
CA THR A 243 -16.76 9.64 -28.42
C THR A 243 -16.86 8.23 -29.01
N SER A 244 -17.89 8.02 -29.83
CA SER A 244 -18.14 6.75 -30.52
C SER A 244 -18.71 6.96 -31.91
N GLU A 245 -18.65 5.92 -32.73
CA GLU A 245 -19.36 5.88 -34.02
C GLU A 245 -20.66 5.11 -33.86
N ARG A 246 -21.75 5.66 -34.37
CA ARG A 246 -23.05 5.01 -34.40
C ARG A 246 -23.52 4.84 -35.84
N GLU A 247 -23.97 3.64 -36.21
CA GLU A 247 -24.62 3.43 -37.50
C GLU A 247 -26.03 4.02 -37.47
N VAL A 248 -26.30 4.92 -38.39
CA VAL A 248 -27.65 5.48 -38.63
C VAL A 248 -28.16 4.91 -39.96
N VAL A 249 -29.31 4.26 -39.90
CA VAL A 249 -29.97 3.72 -41.08
C VAL A 249 -30.98 4.75 -41.55
N ARG A 250 -30.86 5.18 -42.80
CA ARG A 250 -31.86 6.05 -43.48
C ARG A 250 -32.47 5.31 -44.67
N ASP A 251 -33.77 5.18 -44.63
CA ASP A 251 -34.51 4.69 -45.78
C ASP A 251 -34.85 5.85 -46.72
N GLN A 252 -34.22 5.90 -47.87
CA GLN A 252 -34.54 6.86 -48.95
C GLN A 252 -35.07 6.09 -50.16
N SER A 253 -36.36 6.24 -50.45
CA SER A 253 -37.00 5.86 -51.73
C SER A 253 -36.48 4.55 -52.35
N HIS A 254 -36.55 3.42 -51.64
CA HIS A 254 -36.10 2.07 -52.04
C HIS A 254 -34.61 1.72 -51.84
N VAL A 255 -33.83 2.60 -51.18
CA VAL A 255 -32.44 2.29 -50.84
C VAL A 255 -32.22 2.52 -49.34
N THR A 256 -31.77 1.49 -48.63
CA THR A 256 -31.35 1.59 -47.23
C THR A 256 -29.89 2.03 -47.18
N VAL A 257 -29.64 3.27 -46.79
CA VAL A 257 -28.30 3.80 -46.64
C VAL A 257 -27.89 3.65 -45.19
N LYS A 258 -26.77 2.96 -44.96
CA LYS A 258 -26.10 2.89 -43.63
C LYS A 258 -25.00 3.93 -43.59
N GLU A 259 -25.13 4.88 -42.72
CA GLU A 259 -24.16 5.94 -42.49
C GLU A 259 -23.55 5.82 -41.09
N LYS A 260 -22.22 5.86 -40.98
CA LYS A 260 -21.57 5.96 -39.69
C LYS A 260 -21.48 7.43 -39.29
N LYS A 261 -22.08 7.76 -38.16
CA LYS A 261 -22.07 9.10 -37.62
C LYS A 261 -21.38 9.13 -36.28
N LYS A 262 -20.62 10.21 -36.07
CA LYS A 262 -19.89 10.41 -34.79
C LYS A 262 -20.86 10.94 -33.74
N VAL A 263 -20.93 10.23 -32.63
CA VAL A 263 -21.52 10.71 -31.38
C VAL A 263 -20.36 11.20 -30.49
N ALA A 264 -20.42 12.43 -30.02
CA ALA A 264 -19.41 12.97 -29.15
C ALA A 264 -19.95 14.09 -28.25
N PRO A 265 -19.43 14.27 -27.06
CA PRO A 265 -19.69 15.46 -26.26
C PRO A 265 -18.94 16.66 -26.83
N ARG A 266 -19.42 17.87 -26.52
CA ARG A 266 -18.68 19.11 -26.78
C ARG A 266 -17.87 19.45 -25.53
N GLU A 267 -16.67 19.97 -25.71
CA GLU A 267 -15.78 20.28 -24.58
C GLU A 267 -16.41 21.25 -23.58
N GLN A 268 -17.14 22.25 -24.07
CA GLN A 268 -17.83 23.25 -23.26
C GLN A 268 -18.97 22.69 -22.41
N ASP A 269 -19.54 21.53 -22.81
CA ASP A 269 -20.69 20.89 -22.16
C ASP A 269 -20.24 19.80 -21.19
N VAL A 270 -18.92 19.63 -20.99
CA VAL A 270 -18.37 18.72 -19.98
C VAL A 270 -18.27 19.47 -18.68
N ALA A 271 -19.18 19.17 -17.76
CA ALA A 271 -19.13 19.66 -16.39
C ALA A 271 -18.34 18.67 -15.51
N LEU A 272 -17.38 19.19 -14.75
CA LEU A 272 -16.55 18.44 -13.82
C LEU A 272 -16.70 19.03 -12.42
N GLN A 273 -17.17 18.22 -11.48
CA GLN A 273 -17.26 18.57 -10.09
C GLN A 273 -16.14 17.86 -9.30
N PRO A 274 -15.14 18.59 -8.78
CA PRO A 274 -14.07 17.99 -8.01
C PRO A 274 -14.59 17.48 -6.67
N GLN A 275 -14.22 16.26 -6.33
CA GLN A 275 -14.53 15.62 -5.05
C GLN A 275 -13.33 15.67 -4.08
N GLY A 276 -12.16 16.15 -4.54
CA GLY A 276 -10.93 16.24 -3.78
C GLY A 276 -9.94 15.12 -4.10
N ILE A 277 -8.95 14.97 -3.22
CA ILE A 277 -7.93 13.94 -3.32
C ILE A 277 -8.35 12.72 -2.50
N TYR A 278 -8.22 11.56 -3.11
CA TYR A 278 -8.37 10.26 -2.49
C TYR A 278 -7.04 9.50 -2.63
N TYR A 279 -6.70 8.74 -1.62
CA TYR A 279 -5.47 7.95 -1.63
C TYR A 279 -5.81 6.48 -1.88
N LEU A 280 -5.17 5.92 -2.89
CA LEU A 280 -5.22 4.48 -3.16
C LEU A 280 -4.03 3.83 -2.44
N PRO A 281 -4.27 2.96 -1.45
CA PRO A 281 -3.19 2.23 -0.82
C PRO A 281 -2.67 1.16 -1.78
N VAL A 282 -1.35 1.13 -1.96
CA VAL A 282 -0.65 0.14 -2.75
C VAL A 282 0.49 -0.47 -1.95
N TRP A 283 0.64 -1.76 -2.05
CA TRP A 283 1.81 -2.45 -1.53
C TRP A 283 2.91 -2.47 -2.59
N CYS A 284 4.05 -1.91 -2.25
CA CYS A 284 5.27 -2.01 -3.04
C CYS A 284 6.13 -3.12 -2.46
N GLY A 285 6.31 -4.19 -3.24
CA GLY A 285 7.19 -5.32 -2.92
C GLY A 285 8.47 -5.24 -3.72
N GLU A 286 9.62 -5.27 -3.06
CA GLU A 286 10.93 -5.37 -3.68
C GLU A 286 11.52 -6.74 -3.38
N GLY A 287 12.10 -7.38 -4.37
CA GLY A 287 12.64 -8.71 -4.27
C GLY A 287 13.91 -8.90 -5.07
N VAL A 288 14.47 -10.10 -5.02
CA VAL A 288 15.72 -10.46 -5.73
C VAL A 288 15.54 -10.34 -7.25
N HIS A 289 14.34 -10.60 -7.76
CA HIS A 289 14.08 -10.64 -9.20
C HIS A 289 13.45 -9.37 -9.76
N GLY A 290 13.00 -8.46 -8.92
CA GLY A 290 12.34 -7.24 -9.39
C GLY A 290 11.52 -6.53 -8.33
N VAL A 291 10.64 -5.65 -8.81
CA VAL A 291 9.69 -4.89 -8.00
C VAL A 291 8.27 -5.20 -8.46
N MET A 292 7.34 -5.29 -7.53
CA MET A 292 5.93 -5.41 -7.83
C MET A 292 5.11 -4.35 -7.07
N ILE A 293 3.98 -3.97 -7.64
CA ILE A 293 3.01 -3.08 -7.02
C ILE A 293 1.66 -3.79 -7.00
N ILE A 294 1.06 -3.90 -5.81
CA ILE A 294 -0.24 -4.52 -5.60
C ILE A 294 -1.22 -3.45 -5.08
N ASN A 295 -2.39 -3.37 -5.69
CA ASN A 295 -3.48 -2.56 -5.17
C ASN A 295 -4.01 -3.19 -3.87
N ALA A 296 -3.82 -2.53 -2.74
CA ALA A 296 -4.19 -3.05 -1.43
C ALA A 296 -5.72 -3.17 -1.23
N GLY A 297 -6.52 -2.41 -2.00
CA GLY A 297 -7.98 -2.49 -1.93
C GLY A 297 -8.59 -3.63 -2.76
N THR A 298 -7.85 -4.18 -3.75
CA THR A 298 -8.39 -5.21 -4.65
C THR A 298 -7.55 -6.47 -4.73
N GLY A 299 -6.34 -6.47 -4.20
CA GLY A 299 -5.40 -7.58 -4.30
C GLY A 299 -4.80 -7.78 -5.70
N LYS A 300 -5.07 -6.90 -6.64
CA LYS A 300 -4.57 -7.04 -8.02
C LYS A 300 -3.16 -6.49 -8.14
N ILE A 301 -2.30 -7.23 -8.83
CA ILE A 301 -1.00 -6.73 -9.25
C ILE A 301 -1.23 -5.63 -10.30
N VAL A 302 -0.72 -4.44 -10.01
CA VAL A 302 -0.82 -3.26 -10.88
C VAL A 302 0.36 -3.17 -11.82
N SER A 303 1.55 -3.55 -11.33
CA SER A 303 2.79 -3.51 -12.09
C SER A 303 3.76 -4.54 -11.57
N GLU A 304 4.51 -5.13 -12.48
CA GLU A 304 5.67 -5.98 -12.23
C GLU A 304 6.80 -5.48 -13.10
N ASP A 305 7.98 -5.28 -12.53
CA ASP A 305 9.19 -4.90 -13.26
C ASP A 305 10.33 -5.81 -12.79
N TYR A 306 10.81 -6.66 -13.69
CA TYR A 306 11.87 -7.63 -13.42
C TYR A 306 13.24 -7.05 -13.76
N TYR A 307 14.20 -7.23 -12.86
CA TYR A 307 15.57 -6.85 -13.13
C TYR A 307 16.11 -7.65 -14.30
N ARG A 308 16.68 -6.97 -15.28
CA ARG A 308 17.37 -7.63 -16.38
C ARG A 308 18.69 -8.18 -15.83
N VAL A 309 18.84 -9.49 -15.85
CA VAL A 309 20.09 -10.19 -15.56
C VAL A 309 21.04 -10.04 -16.74
#